data_32e76bd6fe4fd688b988866ffd06b039
#
_entry.id   32e76bd6fe4fd688b988866ffd06b039
#
_cell.length_a   1.000
_cell.length_b   1.000
_cell.length_c   1.000
_cell.angle_alpha   90.00
_cell.angle_beta   90.00
_cell.angle_gamma   90.00
#
_symmetry.space_group_name_H-M   'P 1'
#
loop_
_entity.id
_entity.type
_entity.pdbx_description
1 polymer ?
#
loop_
_entity_poly.entity_id
_entity_poly.type
_entity_poly.pdbx_seq_one_letter_code
_entity_poly.pdbx_strand_id
1 'polypeptide(L)'
;LVGIAIFDRLDKTLQHGTPLAEEMWRRREIENYFCHPEALEAYAAAEDSDDLFGHAAREKRLDAMRKAIAEVSSALKTLGKPDPWSPDIKATDDFLDPLFKTFSDKLGVPLVLRKNEYYKLARFLPRNAFDLEIAEKLNAIALVASRARPATASREVCAQ
;
A
#
# COMPACT_ATOMS: atom_id res chain seq x y z
N LEU A 1 -23.77 -16.03 8.04
CA LEU A 1 -22.84 -15.09 7.44
C LEU A 1 -21.56 -15.07 8.28
N VAL A 2 -20.38 -15.16 7.66
CA VAL A 2 -19.08 -14.97 8.31
C VAL A 2 -18.29 -13.94 7.54
N GLY A 3 -17.44 -13.18 8.22
CA GLY A 3 -16.62 -12.15 7.57
C GLY A 3 -15.41 -11.78 8.42
N ILE A 4 -14.52 -11.01 7.81
CA ILE A 4 -13.37 -10.40 8.48
C ILE A 4 -13.28 -8.94 8.04
N ALA A 5 -13.04 -8.05 8.99
CA ALA A 5 -12.72 -6.65 8.77
C ALA A 5 -11.29 -6.40 9.24
N ILE A 6 -10.48 -5.79 8.39
CA ILE A 6 -9.10 -5.41 8.73
C ILE A 6 -9.02 -3.90 8.69
N PHE A 7 -8.67 -3.30 9.81
CA PHE A 7 -8.61 -1.86 9.99
C PHE A 7 -7.17 -1.35 9.95
N ASP A 8 -7.01 -0.11 9.52
CA ASP A 8 -5.82 0.66 9.83
C ASP A 8 -5.65 0.76 11.36
N ARG A 9 -4.45 1.06 11.83
CA ARG A 9 -4.19 1.16 13.27
C ARG A 9 -4.97 2.33 13.88
N LEU A 10 -5.98 1.99 14.62
CA LEU A 10 -6.88 2.91 15.33
C LEU A 10 -6.78 2.66 16.84
N ASP A 11 -7.09 3.69 17.61
CA ASP A 11 -7.31 3.51 19.05
C ASP A 11 -8.73 2.93 19.28
N LYS A 12 -8.86 1.64 18.99
CA LYS A 12 -10.11 0.88 19.05
C LYS A 12 -9.88 -0.49 19.67
N THR A 13 -10.76 -0.91 20.56
CA THR A 13 -10.81 -2.28 21.03
C THR A 13 -11.45 -3.17 19.96
N LEU A 14 -10.71 -4.17 19.49
CA LEU A 14 -11.21 -5.13 18.50
C LEU A 14 -12.22 -6.07 19.11
N GLN A 15 -13.25 -6.40 18.35
CA GLN A 15 -14.23 -7.40 18.73
C GLN A 15 -13.80 -8.77 18.16
N HIS A 16 -13.61 -9.73 19.06
CA HIS A 16 -13.26 -11.10 18.69
C HIS A 16 -14.50 -11.98 18.78
N GLY A 17 -15.30 -11.99 17.74
CA GLY A 17 -16.55 -12.74 17.75
C GLY A 17 -17.06 -13.10 16.36
N THR A 18 -17.97 -14.07 16.35
CA THR A 18 -18.77 -14.38 15.19
C THR A 18 -19.98 -13.42 15.14
N PRO A 19 -20.46 -13.04 13.97
CA PRO A 19 -20.08 -13.53 12.62
C PRO A 19 -18.92 -12.76 11.95
N LEU A 20 -18.46 -11.65 12.54
CA LEU A 20 -17.42 -10.79 11.98
C LEU A 20 -16.17 -10.83 12.88
N ALA A 21 -15.06 -11.31 12.35
CA ALA A 21 -13.74 -11.17 12.97
C ALA A 21 -13.19 -9.77 12.68
N GLU A 22 -12.65 -9.11 13.69
CA GLU A 22 -11.98 -7.82 13.53
C GLU A 22 -10.47 -7.98 13.72
N GLU A 23 -9.71 -7.43 12.80
CA GLU A 23 -8.26 -7.40 12.81
C GLU A 23 -7.77 -5.97 12.56
N MET A 24 -6.53 -5.67 12.93
CA MET A 24 -5.92 -4.36 12.77
C MET A 24 -4.49 -4.52 12.30
N TRP A 25 -4.02 -3.60 11.47
CA TRP A 25 -2.61 -3.51 11.09
C TRP A 25 -1.78 -3.03 12.28
N ARG A 26 -0.56 -3.57 12.45
CA ARG A 26 0.42 -3.07 13.44
C ARG A 26 1.01 -1.73 13.01
N ARG A 27 1.21 -1.55 11.70
CA ARG A 27 1.57 -0.25 11.12
C ARG A 27 0.34 0.64 11.01
N ARG A 28 0.55 1.94 10.88
CA ARG A 28 -0.53 2.92 10.94
C ARG A 28 -1.57 2.75 9.83
N GLU A 29 -1.12 2.48 8.61
CA GLU A 29 -1.92 2.25 7.41
C GLU A 29 -1.36 1.05 6.64
N ILE A 30 -2.15 0.42 5.79
CA ILE A 30 -1.67 -0.66 4.92
C ILE A 30 -0.57 -0.15 3.97
N GLU A 31 -0.61 1.11 3.57
CA GLU A 31 0.37 1.75 2.71
C GLU A 31 1.78 1.79 3.32
N ASN A 32 1.92 1.76 4.66
CA ASN A 32 3.22 1.68 5.31
C ASN A 32 4.04 0.44 4.91
N TYR A 33 3.38 -0.64 4.46
CA TYR A 33 4.05 -1.86 3.99
C TYR A 33 4.63 -1.71 2.58
N PHE A 34 4.22 -0.67 1.84
CA PHE A 34 4.75 -0.35 0.51
C PHE A 34 5.82 0.74 0.55
N CYS A 35 5.94 1.46 1.68
CA CYS A 35 6.96 2.48 1.89
C CYS A 35 8.32 1.83 2.10
N HIS A 36 8.99 1.54 0.99
CA HIS A 36 10.32 0.95 0.96
C HIS A 36 11.13 1.62 -0.15
N PRO A 37 12.37 2.12 0.12
CA PRO A 37 13.15 2.85 -0.88
C PRO A 37 13.34 2.04 -2.17
N GLU A 38 13.71 0.78 -2.05
CA GLU A 38 13.95 -0.11 -3.20
C GLU A 38 12.66 -0.35 -4.02
N ALA A 39 11.49 -0.42 -3.37
CA ALA A 39 10.22 -0.57 -4.07
C ALA A 39 9.87 0.68 -4.88
N LEU A 40 10.10 1.87 -4.33
CA LEU A 40 9.87 3.14 -5.00
C LEU A 40 10.84 3.36 -6.16
N GLU A 41 12.12 3.01 -5.99
CA GLU A 41 13.10 3.04 -7.07
C GLU A 41 12.77 2.02 -8.17
N ALA A 42 12.37 0.79 -7.80
CA ALA A 42 11.94 -0.22 -8.76
C ALA A 42 10.68 0.21 -9.53
N TYR A 43 9.72 0.87 -8.87
CA TYR A 43 8.58 1.50 -9.54
C TYR A 43 9.03 2.55 -10.55
N ALA A 44 9.95 3.44 -10.17
CA ALA A 44 10.45 4.48 -11.06
C ALA A 44 11.20 3.89 -12.27
N ALA A 45 11.84 2.73 -12.11
CA ALA A 45 12.61 2.05 -13.16
C ALA A 45 11.76 1.17 -14.08
N ALA A 46 10.47 0.93 -13.77
CA ALA A 46 9.68 -0.15 -14.38
C ALA A 46 9.06 0.16 -15.74
N GLU A 47 9.11 1.40 -16.19
CA GLU A 47 8.50 1.81 -17.46
C GLU A 47 9.60 2.21 -18.45
N ASP A 48 10.14 1.25 -19.23
CA ASP A 48 10.99 1.62 -20.35
C ASP A 48 11.19 0.50 -21.36
N SER A 49 11.44 0.89 -22.61
CA SER A 49 11.94 0.03 -23.67
C SER A 49 13.43 -0.30 -23.43
N ASP A 50 13.86 -1.48 -23.89
CA ASP A 50 15.27 -1.93 -23.79
C ASP A 50 16.22 -1.22 -24.78
N ASP A 51 15.81 -0.08 -25.34
CA ASP A 51 16.64 0.72 -26.23
C ASP A 51 17.44 1.81 -25.48
N LEU A 52 18.33 2.49 -26.18
CA LEU A 52 19.20 3.55 -25.63
C LEU A 52 18.39 4.70 -25.02
N PHE A 53 17.24 5.04 -25.61
CA PHE A 53 16.38 6.12 -25.11
C PHE A 53 15.65 5.68 -23.83
N GLY A 54 15.23 4.41 -23.73
CA GLY A 54 14.67 3.82 -22.53
C GLY A 54 15.66 3.84 -21.36
N HIS A 55 16.94 3.52 -21.60
CA HIS A 55 17.96 3.62 -20.55
C HIS A 55 18.10 5.04 -20.00
N ALA A 56 18.18 6.05 -20.87
CA ALA A 56 18.29 7.44 -20.44
C ALA A 56 17.04 7.92 -19.69
N ALA A 57 15.84 7.52 -20.13
CA ALA A 57 14.59 7.83 -19.48
C ALA A 57 14.52 7.17 -18.10
N ARG A 58 14.92 5.90 -17.99
CA ARG A 58 14.99 5.17 -16.74
C ARG A 58 15.90 5.84 -15.71
N GLU A 59 17.12 6.21 -16.10
CA GLU A 59 18.06 6.91 -15.21
C GLU A 59 17.49 8.26 -14.74
N LYS A 60 16.85 9.00 -15.64
CA LYS A 60 16.16 10.25 -15.29
C LYS A 60 15.05 10.03 -14.27
N ARG A 61 14.26 8.97 -14.42
CA ARG A 61 13.17 8.62 -13.47
C ARG A 61 13.73 8.19 -12.12
N LEU A 62 14.78 7.37 -12.09
CA LEU A 62 15.46 6.96 -10.85
C LEU A 62 16.02 8.17 -10.09
N ASP A 63 16.73 9.07 -10.78
CA ASP A 63 17.26 10.29 -10.18
C ASP A 63 16.14 11.19 -9.64
N ALA A 64 15.06 11.36 -10.39
CA ALA A 64 13.90 12.13 -9.97
C ALA A 64 13.24 11.51 -8.70
N MET A 65 13.11 10.18 -8.63
CA MET A 65 12.54 9.49 -7.48
C MET A 65 13.43 9.64 -6.24
N ARG A 66 14.74 9.43 -6.37
CA ARG A 66 15.70 9.61 -5.27
C ARG A 66 15.70 11.04 -4.73
N LYS A 67 15.64 12.03 -5.60
CA LYS A 67 15.53 13.44 -5.21
C LYS A 67 14.20 13.74 -4.52
N ALA A 68 13.10 13.17 -5.00
CA ALA A 68 11.78 13.33 -4.39
C ALA A 68 11.75 12.70 -2.99
N ILE A 69 12.28 11.49 -2.82
CA ILE A 69 12.40 10.84 -1.50
C ILE A 69 13.21 11.71 -0.54
N ALA A 70 14.37 12.22 -0.97
CA ALA A 70 15.24 13.04 -0.12
C ALA A 70 14.55 14.35 0.30
N GLU A 71 13.87 15.01 -0.62
CA GLU A 71 13.16 16.27 -0.39
C GLU A 71 12.00 16.10 0.60
N VAL A 72 11.14 15.10 0.37
CA VAL A 72 10.00 14.83 1.26
C VAL A 72 10.46 14.36 2.63
N SER A 73 11.48 13.50 2.70
CA SER A 73 12.07 13.06 3.98
C SER A 73 12.65 14.24 4.78
N SER A 74 13.32 15.17 4.11
CA SER A 74 13.83 16.39 4.75
C SER A 74 12.70 17.28 5.27
N ALA A 75 11.62 17.42 4.51
CA ALA A 75 10.46 18.18 4.93
C ALA A 75 9.77 17.55 6.16
N LEU A 76 9.59 16.23 6.17
CA LEU A 76 9.05 15.51 7.33
C LEU A 76 9.89 15.73 8.58
N LYS A 77 11.21 15.61 8.45
CA LYS A 77 12.15 15.87 9.56
C LYS A 77 12.02 17.29 10.09
N THR A 78 11.93 18.29 9.22
CA THR A 78 11.76 19.69 9.59
C THR A 78 10.44 19.94 10.33
N LEU A 79 9.39 19.22 9.95
CA LEU A 79 8.07 19.30 10.58
C LEU A 79 7.96 18.43 11.86
N GLY A 80 9.02 17.75 12.29
CA GLY A 80 8.99 16.85 13.44
C GLY A 80 8.08 15.63 13.25
N LYS A 81 7.80 15.25 12.01
CA LYS A 81 7.01 14.07 11.68
C LYS A 81 7.88 12.80 11.69
N PRO A 82 7.27 11.61 11.82
CA PRO A 82 7.99 10.35 11.71
C PRO A 82 8.72 10.22 10.37
N ASP A 83 9.78 9.42 10.36
CA ASP A 83 10.51 9.04 9.15
C ASP A 83 9.57 8.32 8.15
N PRO A 84 9.78 8.46 6.83
CA PRO A 84 8.98 7.78 5.80
C PRO A 84 8.85 6.26 5.99
N TRP A 85 9.83 5.63 6.57
CA TRP A 85 9.91 4.18 6.78
C TRP A 85 9.36 3.74 8.14
N SER A 86 8.95 4.71 8.97
CA SER A 86 8.38 4.44 10.29
C SER A 86 7.01 3.75 10.19
N PRO A 87 6.72 2.77 11.07
CA PRO A 87 5.39 2.20 11.16
C PRO A 87 4.34 3.20 11.66
N ASP A 88 4.77 4.37 12.15
CA ASP A 88 3.92 5.37 12.80
C ASP A 88 3.56 6.56 11.89
N ILE A 89 4.19 6.65 10.72
CA ILE A 89 3.85 7.70 9.76
C ILE A 89 2.47 7.46 9.16
N LYS A 90 1.73 8.51 8.87
CA LYS A 90 0.55 8.45 8.01
C LYS A 90 1.02 8.36 6.56
N ALA A 91 1.30 7.13 6.12
CA ALA A 91 2.04 6.84 4.90
C ALA A 91 1.45 7.52 3.67
N THR A 92 0.14 7.51 3.54
CA THR A 92 -0.57 8.11 2.41
C THR A 92 -0.39 9.62 2.38
N ASP A 93 -0.93 10.32 3.40
CA ASP A 93 -1.07 11.78 3.37
C ASP A 93 0.27 12.49 3.67
N ASP A 94 1.11 11.89 4.52
CA ASP A 94 2.35 12.54 4.96
C ASP A 94 3.54 12.23 4.04
N PHE A 95 3.52 11.10 3.33
CA PHE A 95 4.66 10.69 2.52
C PHE A 95 4.32 10.42 1.05
N LEU A 96 3.42 9.47 0.74
CA LEU A 96 3.21 9.02 -0.65
C LEU A 96 2.57 10.11 -1.53
N ASP A 97 1.57 10.84 -1.05
CA ASP A 97 0.95 11.94 -1.79
C ASP A 97 1.97 13.04 -2.11
N PRO A 98 2.75 13.59 -1.14
CA PRO A 98 3.82 14.53 -1.42
C PRO A 98 4.92 13.96 -2.32
N LEU A 99 5.29 12.68 -2.12
CA LEU A 99 6.33 12.02 -2.90
C LEU A 99 5.97 11.97 -4.39
N PHE A 100 4.79 11.41 -4.72
CA PHE A 100 4.39 11.26 -6.13
C PHE A 100 4.10 12.58 -6.80
N LYS A 101 3.64 13.59 -6.04
CA LYS A 101 3.54 14.96 -6.56
C LYS A 101 4.93 15.50 -6.91
N THR A 102 5.88 15.46 -5.98
CA THR A 102 7.24 15.95 -6.19
C THR A 102 7.95 15.20 -7.32
N PHE A 103 7.77 13.87 -7.39
CA PHE A 103 8.31 13.03 -8.45
C PHE A 103 7.77 13.45 -9.83
N SER A 104 6.45 13.63 -9.95
CA SER A 104 5.80 14.07 -11.19
C SER A 104 6.26 15.46 -11.63
N ASP A 105 6.36 16.39 -10.66
CA ASP A 105 6.83 17.76 -10.90
C ASP A 105 8.29 17.75 -11.45
N LYS A 106 9.17 16.92 -10.89
CA LYS A 106 10.56 16.78 -11.34
C LYS A 106 10.67 16.20 -12.76
N LEU A 107 9.72 15.37 -13.15
CA LEU A 107 9.66 14.81 -14.51
C LEU A 107 8.98 15.75 -15.52
N GLY A 108 8.20 16.72 -15.04
CA GLY A 108 7.38 17.59 -15.87
C GLY A 108 6.18 16.86 -16.49
N VAL A 109 5.62 15.88 -15.78
CA VAL A 109 4.48 15.06 -16.24
C VAL A 109 3.29 15.19 -15.28
N PRO A 110 2.06 14.85 -15.71
CA PRO A 110 0.93 14.74 -14.81
C PRO A 110 1.18 13.73 -13.69
N LEU A 111 0.42 13.83 -12.58
CA LEU A 111 0.54 12.92 -11.45
C LEU A 111 0.47 11.45 -11.89
N VAL A 112 1.57 10.73 -11.72
CA VAL A 112 1.77 9.37 -12.27
C VAL A 112 1.12 8.27 -11.44
N LEU A 113 0.89 8.52 -10.15
CA LEU A 113 0.25 7.57 -9.24
C LEU A 113 -0.60 8.31 -8.22
N ARG A 114 -1.83 7.85 -8.03
CA ARG A 114 -2.80 8.43 -7.10
C ARG A 114 -3.06 7.51 -5.92
N LYS A 115 -3.63 8.04 -4.85
CA LYS A 115 -3.96 7.32 -3.61
C LYS A 115 -4.64 5.97 -3.84
N ASN A 116 -5.63 5.90 -4.68
CA ASN A 116 -6.36 4.67 -4.99
C ASN A 116 -5.55 3.65 -5.82
N GLU A 117 -4.32 3.98 -6.18
CA GLU A 117 -3.43 3.14 -6.99
C GLU A 117 -2.17 2.69 -6.25
N TYR A 118 -1.95 3.13 -4.98
CA TYR A 118 -0.74 2.79 -4.23
C TYR A 118 -0.56 1.29 -4.02
N TYR A 119 -1.62 0.49 -4.07
CA TYR A 119 -1.52 -0.97 -4.08
C TYR A 119 -0.62 -1.51 -5.21
N LYS A 120 -0.44 -0.76 -6.31
CA LYS A 120 0.47 -1.14 -7.41
C LYS A 120 1.92 -1.22 -6.97
N LEU A 121 2.31 -0.53 -5.90
CA LEU A 121 3.66 -0.57 -5.33
C LEU A 121 4.01 -1.95 -4.76
N ALA A 122 3.00 -2.73 -4.33
CA ALA A 122 3.21 -4.04 -3.74
C ALA A 122 4.01 -5.00 -4.65
N ARG A 123 3.85 -4.91 -5.96
CA ARG A 123 4.57 -5.75 -6.94
C ARG A 123 6.06 -5.44 -7.05
N PHE A 124 6.49 -4.30 -6.54
CA PHE A 124 7.88 -3.85 -6.56
C PHE A 124 8.61 -4.09 -5.25
N LEU A 125 7.90 -4.58 -4.23
CA LEU A 125 8.53 -4.91 -2.96
C LEU A 125 9.57 -6.02 -3.15
N PRO A 126 10.80 -5.83 -2.70
CA PRO A 126 11.79 -6.90 -2.70
C PRO A 126 11.34 -8.01 -1.72
N ARG A 127 11.67 -9.27 -2.05
CA ARG A 127 11.21 -10.43 -1.26
C ARG A 127 11.59 -10.37 0.21
N ASN A 128 12.75 -9.80 0.51
CA ASN A 128 13.27 -9.63 1.87
C ASN A 128 12.59 -8.49 2.65
N ALA A 129 11.86 -7.59 1.99
CA ALA A 129 11.09 -6.53 2.62
C ALA A 129 9.62 -6.93 2.86
N PHE A 130 9.22 -8.15 2.49
CA PHE A 130 7.87 -8.63 2.71
C PHE A 130 7.63 -8.89 4.20
N ASP A 131 6.79 -8.07 4.81
CA ASP A 131 6.48 -8.18 6.23
C ASP A 131 5.61 -9.42 6.50
N LEU A 132 5.99 -10.19 7.52
CA LEU A 132 5.27 -11.41 7.91
C LEU A 132 3.81 -11.13 8.28
N GLU A 133 3.50 -9.94 8.77
CA GLU A 133 2.13 -9.57 9.11
C GLU A 133 1.20 -9.61 7.89
N ILE A 134 1.68 -9.29 6.69
CA ILE A 134 0.89 -9.42 5.47
C ILE A 134 0.45 -10.87 5.27
N ALA A 135 1.37 -11.82 5.46
CA ALA A 135 1.04 -13.25 5.37
C ALA A 135 0.06 -13.68 6.47
N GLU A 136 0.22 -13.18 7.69
CA GLU A 136 -0.71 -13.44 8.80
C GLU A 136 -2.14 -12.98 8.45
N LYS A 137 -2.29 -11.76 7.93
CA LYS A 137 -3.60 -11.21 7.54
C LYS A 137 -4.22 -11.96 6.36
N LEU A 138 -3.42 -12.31 5.35
CA LEU A 138 -3.90 -13.12 4.22
C LEU A 138 -4.36 -14.51 4.67
N ASN A 139 -3.65 -15.15 5.59
CA ASN A 139 -4.05 -16.42 6.18
C ASN A 139 -5.35 -16.29 6.98
N ALA A 140 -5.52 -15.21 7.75
CA ALA A 140 -6.76 -14.94 8.47
C ALA A 140 -7.96 -14.79 7.50
N ILE A 141 -7.79 -14.06 6.39
CA ILE A 141 -8.79 -13.95 5.33
C ILE A 141 -9.12 -15.33 4.74
N ALA A 142 -8.11 -16.11 4.38
CA ALA A 142 -8.29 -17.44 3.81
C ALA A 142 -9.04 -18.39 4.77
N LEU A 143 -8.71 -18.34 6.07
CA LEU A 143 -9.38 -19.12 7.10
C LEU A 143 -10.86 -18.75 7.22
N VAL A 144 -11.20 -17.47 7.20
CA VAL A 144 -12.60 -17.02 7.24
C VAL A 144 -13.32 -17.42 5.96
N ALA A 145 -12.69 -17.25 4.81
CA ALA A 145 -13.25 -17.63 3.51
C ALA A 145 -13.55 -19.13 3.43
N SER A 146 -12.69 -20.00 3.99
CA SER A 146 -12.91 -21.45 4.03
C SER A 146 -14.14 -21.87 4.84
N ARG A 147 -14.58 -21.05 5.78
CA ARG A 147 -15.78 -21.27 6.62
C ARG A 147 -17.04 -20.68 6.00
N ALA A 148 -16.91 -19.85 4.97
CA ALA A 148 -18.06 -19.25 4.29
C ALA A 148 -18.83 -20.33 3.52
N ARG A 149 -20.17 -20.32 3.67
CA ARG A 149 -21.07 -21.16 2.88
C ARG A 149 -21.90 -20.26 1.98
N PRO A 150 -22.19 -20.69 0.72
CA PRO A 150 -23.11 -19.96 -0.15
C PRO A 150 -24.45 -19.77 0.58
N ALA A 151 -25.03 -18.58 0.47
CA ALA A 151 -26.41 -18.38 0.88
C ALA A 151 -27.28 -19.30 -0.01
N THR A 152 -27.96 -20.27 0.60
CA THR A 152 -28.98 -21.02 -0.10
C THR A 152 -30.05 -20.05 -0.55
N ALA A 153 -30.19 -19.84 -1.86
CA ALA A 153 -31.31 -19.11 -2.41
C ALA A 153 -32.59 -19.83 -1.94
N SER A 154 -33.34 -19.19 -1.04
CA SER A 154 -34.69 -19.64 -0.70
C SER A 154 -35.50 -19.54 -1.98
N ARG A 155 -35.68 -20.67 -2.68
CA ARG A 155 -36.71 -20.79 -3.69
C ARG A 155 -38.04 -20.69 -2.93
N GLU A 156 -38.61 -19.50 -2.89
CA GLU A 156 -40.04 -19.38 -2.67
C GLU A 156 -40.72 -20.07 -3.83
N VAL A 157 -41.18 -21.28 -3.59
CA VAL A 157 -42.16 -21.95 -4.42
C VAL A 157 -43.46 -21.21 -4.15
N CYS A 158 -43.81 -20.25 -5.00
CA CYS A 158 -45.19 -19.83 -5.13
C CYS A 158 -45.97 -21.04 -5.66
N ALA A 159 -46.61 -21.75 -4.76
CA ALA A 159 -47.67 -22.67 -5.12
C ALA A 159 -48.93 -21.83 -5.34
N GLN A 160 -49.42 -21.86 -6.54
CA GLN A 160 -50.75 -21.43 -6.96
C GLN A 160 -51.80 -22.39 -6.40
#